data_eb5a9aa2280672769939a32c6fafa43c
#
_entry.id   eb5a9aa2280672769939a32c6fafa43c
#
_cell.length_a   1.000
_cell.length_b   1.000
_cell.length_c   1.000
_cell.angle_alpha   90.00
_cell.angle_beta   90.00
_cell.angle_gamma   90.00
#
_symmetry.space_group_name_H-M   'P 1'
#
loop_
_entity.id
_entity.type
_entity.pdbx_description
1 polymer ?
#
loop_
_entity_poly.entity_id
_entity_poly.type
_entity_poly.pdbx_seq_one_letter_code
_entity_poly.pdbx_strand_id
1 'polypeptide(L)'
;MSLIQRIDALLPQTQCGKCGHPGCKPYAEGLAEGEAINKCPPGGDETIAALAELLKVPVLELDISRGSAPPQVAYIREAECIGCTKCIQACPIDAIVGAAKLMHTVLIDECTGCDLCVAPCPVDCIEMHPLPPGTLPVVGGLALSLEEHRARAAKRDHARQRFEQRNARLQREEQQKQAEREARAKRAAQPEVNTLDPVQAALERVRAQKTASADAALKKARIDVAMSRAQLHKSLKAFGHPPTFDQQSQLIVLQQQFEAAEQALAKLESDTPATPAVTVATASDADLKRAKIQVAMRRAELKKAQTAEALPEQIAALEQALRDAERQVQAHAAP
;
A
#
# COMPACT_ATOMS: atom_id res chain seq x y z
N MET A 1 -21.66 -28.93 -10.26
CA MET A 1 -20.31 -28.67 -9.73
C MET A 1 -19.33 -29.58 -10.46
N SER A 2 -18.23 -29.03 -10.99
CA SER A 2 -17.15 -29.82 -11.59
C SER A 2 -16.40 -30.63 -10.52
N LEU A 3 -15.61 -31.64 -10.95
CA LEU A 3 -14.78 -32.43 -10.02
C LEU A 3 -13.84 -31.51 -9.23
N ILE A 4 -13.16 -30.56 -9.90
CA ILE A 4 -12.28 -29.60 -9.28
C ILE A 4 -13.00 -28.78 -8.19
N GLN A 5 -14.22 -28.32 -8.45
CA GLN A 5 -15.02 -27.59 -7.46
C GLN A 5 -15.39 -28.46 -6.24
N ARG A 6 -15.65 -29.74 -6.45
CA ARG A 6 -15.93 -30.67 -5.35
C ARG A 6 -14.69 -30.93 -4.51
N ILE A 7 -13.53 -31.06 -5.13
CA ILE A 7 -12.24 -31.21 -4.45
C ILE A 7 -11.90 -29.94 -3.68
N ASP A 8 -12.01 -28.79 -4.33
CA ASP A 8 -11.70 -27.48 -3.71
C ASP A 8 -12.58 -27.20 -2.47
N ALA A 9 -13.84 -27.63 -2.48
CA ALA A 9 -14.74 -27.50 -1.34
C ALA A 9 -14.32 -28.35 -0.10
N LEU A 10 -13.54 -29.39 -0.28
CA LEU A 10 -13.01 -30.23 0.80
C LEU A 10 -11.73 -29.61 1.41
N LEU A 11 -11.02 -28.77 0.66
CA LEU A 11 -9.77 -28.15 1.12
C LEU A 11 -10.00 -27.08 2.20
N PRO A 12 -9.04 -26.88 3.11
CA PRO A 12 -9.21 -25.98 4.28
C PRO A 12 -9.24 -24.50 3.94
N GLN A 13 -8.99 -24.11 2.70
CA GLN A 13 -9.02 -22.71 2.20
C GLN A 13 -8.10 -21.73 2.94
N THR A 14 -7.01 -22.24 3.55
CA THR A 14 -5.98 -21.43 4.21
C THR A 14 -5.10 -20.65 3.23
N GLN A 15 -5.03 -21.08 1.97
CA GLN A 15 -4.22 -20.48 0.90
C GLN A 15 -2.71 -20.38 1.25
N CYS A 16 -2.22 -21.28 2.13
CA CYS A 16 -0.90 -21.20 2.78
C CYS A 16 0.29 -21.60 1.88
N GLY A 17 0.05 -22.28 0.77
CA GLY A 17 1.11 -22.75 -0.13
C GLY A 17 1.92 -23.97 0.37
N LYS A 18 1.68 -24.50 1.55
CA LYS A 18 2.47 -25.61 2.13
C LYS A 18 2.42 -26.90 1.30
N CYS A 19 1.35 -27.13 0.56
CA CYS A 19 1.25 -28.25 -0.39
C CYS A 19 2.15 -28.11 -1.64
N GLY A 20 2.80 -26.95 -1.81
CA GLY A 20 3.62 -26.63 -2.99
C GLY A 20 2.86 -25.90 -4.10
N HIS A 21 1.57 -25.65 -3.94
CA HIS A 21 0.75 -24.88 -4.86
C HIS A 21 0.51 -23.45 -4.34
N PRO A 22 0.29 -22.44 -5.22
CA PRO A 22 0.10 -21.05 -4.81
C PRO A 22 -1.26 -20.79 -4.13
N GLY A 23 -2.08 -21.83 -3.92
CA GLY A 23 -3.39 -21.76 -3.28
C GLY A 23 -4.13 -23.09 -3.30
N CYS A 24 -5.31 -23.14 -2.70
CA CYS A 24 -6.10 -24.38 -2.60
C CYS A 24 -6.65 -24.83 -3.96
N LYS A 25 -7.15 -23.92 -4.79
CA LYS A 25 -7.70 -24.27 -6.09
C LYS A 25 -6.67 -24.90 -7.06
N PRO A 26 -5.43 -24.38 -7.22
CA PRO A 26 -4.39 -25.03 -8.01
C PRO A 26 -4.06 -26.45 -7.49
N TYR A 27 -4.08 -26.67 -6.17
CA TYR A 27 -3.92 -28.01 -5.64
C TYR A 27 -5.14 -28.92 -5.98
N ALA A 28 -6.36 -28.37 -5.96
CA ALA A 28 -7.55 -29.11 -6.39
C ALA A 28 -7.50 -29.51 -7.88
N GLU A 29 -6.91 -28.67 -8.73
CA GLU A 29 -6.64 -28.96 -10.14
C GLU A 29 -5.63 -30.09 -10.28
N GLY A 30 -4.49 -30.03 -9.56
CA GLY A 30 -3.51 -31.14 -9.54
C GLY A 30 -4.08 -32.45 -9.03
N LEU A 31 -4.94 -32.42 -7.99
CA LEU A 31 -5.65 -33.61 -7.50
C LEU A 31 -6.58 -34.22 -8.55
N ALA A 32 -7.25 -33.37 -9.34
CA ALA A 32 -8.10 -33.87 -10.44
C ALA A 32 -7.29 -34.51 -11.58
N GLU A 33 -6.00 -34.17 -11.71
CA GLU A 33 -5.04 -34.75 -12.65
C GLU A 33 -4.29 -35.96 -12.09
N GLY A 34 -4.56 -36.35 -10.83
CA GLY A 34 -3.99 -37.57 -10.20
C GLY A 34 -2.81 -37.28 -9.25
N GLU A 35 -2.64 -36.03 -8.80
CA GLU A 35 -1.66 -35.74 -7.77
C GLU A 35 -2.00 -36.38 -6.43
N ALA A 36 -0.99 -36.59 -5.56
CA ALA A 36 -1.15 -37.23 -4.27
C ALA A 36 -2.06 -36.42 -3.32
N ILE A 37 -3.01 -37.07 -2.65
CA ILE A 37 -4.04 -36.45 -1.80
C ILE A 37 -3.53 -36.00 -0.43
N ASN A 38 -2.30 -36.32 -0.04
CA ASN A 38 -1.77 -36.21 1.31
C ASN A 38 -0.83 -34.98 1.52
N LYS A 39 -0.80 -34.04 0.58
CA LYS A 39 0.16 -32.93 0.61
C LYS A 39 -0.31 -31.71 1.40
N CYS A 40 -1.50 -31.71 2.01
CA CYS A 40 -2.09 -30.55 2.67
C CYS A 40 -2.01 -30.62 4.20
N PRO A 41 -1.01 -30.01 4.89
CA PRO A 41 -0.92 -30.04 6.35
C PRO A 41 -2.14 -29.47 7.06
N PRO A 42 -2.72 -28.29 6.66
CA PRO A 42 -3.92 -27.78 7.30
C PRO A 42 -5.16 -28.66 7.13
N GLY A 43 -5.20 -29.45 6.08
CA GLY A 43 -6.29 -30.39 5.84
C GLY A 43 -6.25 -31.60 6.77
N GLY A 44 -5.04 -32.06 7.04
CA GLY A 44 -4.81 -33.25 7.87
C GLY A 44 -5.52 -34.53 7.36
N ASP A 45 -5.62 -35.53 8.23
CA ASP A 45 -6.20 -36.85 7.90
C ASP A 45 -7.67 -36.74 7.51
N GLU A 46 -8.43 -35.83 8.08
CA GLU A 46 -9.82 -35.59 7.72
C GLU A 46 -9.99 -35.24 6.24
N THR A 47 -9.18 -34.30 5.75
CA THR A 47 -9.23 -33.89 4.33
C THR A 47 -8.73 -35.02 3.43
N ILE A 48 -7.69 -35.78 3.84
CA ILE A 48 -7.19 -36.93 3.10
C ILE A 48 -8.28 -37.99 2.98
N ALA A 49 -8.98 -38.34 4.07
CA ALA A 49 -10.07 -39.30 4.04
C ALA A 49 -11.22 -38.86 3.13
N ALA A 50 -11.63 -37.58 3.20
CA ALA A 50 -12.68 -37.02 2.35
C ALA A 50 -12.27 -36.99 0.86
N LEU A 51 -11.03 -36.70 0.54
CA LEU A 51 -10.48 -36.73 -0.82
C LEU A 51 -10.39 -38.17 -1.34
N ALA A 52 -9.95 -39.13 -0.50
CA ALA A 52 -9.87 -40.54 -0.85
C ALA A 52 -11.25 -41.08 -1.19
N GLU A 53 -12.28 -40.75 -0.39
CA GLU A 53 -13.67 -41.12 -0.66
C GLU A 53 -14.20 -40.49 -1.95
N LEU A 54 -13.93 -39.21 -2.19
CA LEU A 54 -14.39 -38.52 -3.40
C LEU A 54 -13.75 -39.08 -4.67
N LEU A 55 -12.44 -39.31 -4.63
CA LEU A 55 -11.63 -39.71 -5.80
C LEU A 55 -11.56 -41.22 -5.97
N LYS A 56 -12.07 -42.01 -4.99
CA LYS A 56 -12.01 -43.46 -4.97
C LYS A 56 -10.58 -44.03 -5.02
N VAL A 57 -9.67 -43.37 -4.28
CA VAL A 57 -8.26 -43.75 -4.11
C VAL A 57 -7.98 -44.18 -2.67
N PRO A 58 -6.91 -44.95 -2.41
CA PRO A 58 -6.54 -45.33 -1.05
C PRO A 58 -6.23 -44.09 -0.17
N VAL A 59 -6.56 -44.20 1.11
CA VAL A 59 -6.15 -43.22 2.12
C VAL A 59 -4.64 -43.31 2.29
N LEU A 60 -3.95 -42.17 2.20
CA LEU A 60 -2.51 -42.03 2.39
C LEU A 60 -2.20 -41.33 3.73
N GLU A 61 -1.05 -41.66 4.32
CA GLU A 61 -0.55 -40.90 5.48
C GLU A 61 -0.17 -39.47 5.08
N LEU A 62 -0.35 -38.52 6.00
CA LEU A 62 -0.01 -37.14 5.76
C LEU A 62 1.50 -36.98 5.45
N ASP A 63 1.82 -36.23 4.41
CA ASP A 63 3.22 -35.91 4.06
C ASP A 63 3.81 -34.89 5.07
N ILE A 64 4.42 -35.42 6.11
CA ILE A 64 5.02 -34.64 7.20
C ILE A 64 6.23 -33.77 6.75
N SER A 65 6.82 -34.08 5.60
CA SER A 65 7.92 -33.28 5.04
C SER A 65 7.51 -31.84 4.71
N ARG A 66 6.20 -31.60 4.58
CA ARG A 66 5.62 -30.26 4.27
C ARG A 66 5.35 -29.41 5.51
N GLY A 67 5.82 -29.86 6.68
CA GLY A 67 5.65 -29.19 7.95
C GLY A 67 4.29 -29.39 8.60
N SER A 68 3.99 -28.61 9.60
CA SER A 68 2.74 -28.65 10.36
C SER A 68 1.89 -27.41 10.14
N ALA A 69 0.61 -27.51 10.45
CA ALA A 69 -0.33 -26.40 10.42
C ALA A 69 -1.30 -26.51 11.62
N PRO A 70 -0.83 -26.17 12.83
CA PRO A 70 -1.68 -26.19 14.00
C PRO A 70 -2.79 -25.13 13.90
N PRO A 71 -3.89 -25.27 14.68
CA PRO A 71 -4.93 -24.24 14.77
C PRO A 71 -4.37 -23.00 15.46
N GLN A 72 -4.11 -21.95 14.67
CA GLN A 72 -3.44 -20.74 15.12
C GLN A 72 -3.97 -19.49 14.43
N VAL A 73 -3.67 -18.34 14.99
CA VAL A 73 -4.00 -17.03 14.47
C VAL A 73 -2.78 -16.12 14.57
N ALA A 74 -2.60 -15.25 13.59
CA ALA A 74 -1.53 -14.25 13.66
C ALA A 74 -1.88 -13.17 14.69
N TYR A 75 -0.89 -12.73 15.45
CA TYR A 75 -0.95 -11.63 16.39
C TYR A 75 0.13 -10.61 16.05
N ILE A 76 -0.21 -9.32 16.03
CA ILE A 76 0.72 -8.24 15.75
C ILE A 76 0.96 -7.46 17.04
N ARG A 77 2.22 -7.37 17.47
CA ARG A 77 2.62 -6.47 18.56
C ARG A 77 2.58 -5.03 18.03
N GLU A 78 1.44 -4.37 18.25
CA GLU A 78 1.13 -3.06 17.64
C GLU A 78 2.15 -1.98 18.01
N ALA A 79 2.70 -2.02 19.22
CA ALA A 79 3.72 -1.08 19.69
C ALA A 79 5.03 -1.15 18.91
N GLU A 80 5.33 -2.29 18.28
CA GLU A 80 6.54 -2.51 17.47
C GLU A 80 6.27 -2.35 15.97
N CYS A 81 5.00 -2.26 15.59
CA CYS A 81 4.59 -2.17 14.17
C CYS A 81 4.97 -0.82 13.57
N ILE A 82 5.78 -0.84 12.51
CA ILE A 82 6.25 0.36 11.80
C ILE A 82 5.33 0.78 10.63
N GLY A 83 4.22 0.10 10.42
CA GLY A 83 3.27 0.43 9.34
C GLY A 83 3.80 0.20 7.93
N CYS A 84 4.63 -0.83 7.71
CA CYS A 84 5.28 -1.10 6.41
C CYS A 84 4.35 -1.74 5.37
N THR A 85 3.15 -2.16 5.73
CA THR A 85 2.10 -2.81 4.91
C THR A 85 2.45 -4.17 4.30
N LYS A 86 3.64 -4.73 4.52
CA LYS A 86 4.05 -6.01 3.92
C LYS A 86 3.17 -7.19 4.36
N CYS A 87 2.72 -7.21 5.62
CA CYS A 87 1.81 -8.24 6.13
C CYS A 87 0.42 -8.16 5.49
N ILE A 88 -0.10 -6.94 5.21
CA ILE A 88 -1.36 -6.72 4.48
C ILE A 88 -1.23 -7.30 3.06
N GLN A 89 -0.10 -7.02 2.39
CA GLN A 89 0.15 -7.53 1.03
C GLN A 89 0.27 -9.06 1.00
N ALA A 90 0.88 -9.65 2.04
CA ALA A 90 1.06 -11.09 2.14
C ALA A 90 -0.21 -11.85 2.54
N CYS A 91 -1.16 -11.20 3.21
CA CYS A 91 -2.38 -11.85 3.67
C CYS A 91 -3.27 -12.25 2.48
N PRO A 92 -3.55 -13.56 2.26
CA PRO A 92 -4.27 -14.00 1.09
C PRO A 92 -5.77 -13.68 1.12
N ILE A 93 -6.32 -13.33 2.29
CA ILE A 93 -7.74 -13.15 2.54
C ILE A 93 -8.07 -11.78 3.16
N ASP A 94 -7.14 -10.83 3.12
CA ASP A 94 -7.31 -9.47 3.70
C ASP A 94 -7.71 -9.47 5.20
N ALA A 95 -7.21 -10.43 5.97
CA ALA A 95 -7.48 -10.50 7.41
C ALA A 95 -6.65 -9.51 8.25
N ILE A 96 -5.79 -8.70 7.62
CA ILE A 96 -4.97 -7.69 8.30
C ILE A 96 -5.38 -6.30 7.84
N VAL A 97 -5.71 -5.44 8.79
CA VAL A 97 -6.12 -4.06 8.54
C VAL A 97 -5.08 -3.07 9.05
N GLY A 98 -5.06 -1.90 8.44
CA GLY A 98 -4.11 -0.82 8.75
C GLY A 98 -3.78 -0.01 7.52
N ALA A 99 -2.81 0.89 7.63
CA ALA A 99 -2.35 1.72 6.53
C ALA A 99 -0.84 1.99 6.61
N ALA A 100 -0.28 2.52 5.53
CA ALA A 100 1.13 2.91 5.50
C ALA A 100 1.44 3.93 6.62
N LYS A 101 2.50 3.66 7.40
CA LYS A 101 2.94 4.44 8.57
C LYS A 101 1.97 4.44 9.77
N LEU A 102 0.94 3.60 9.76
CA LEU A 102 0.06 3.34 10.89
C LEU A 102 0.22 1.89 11.34
N MET A 103 -0.08 1.59 12.60
CA MET A 103 -0.06 0.22 13.10
C MET A 103 -1.06 -0.66 12.36
N HIS A 104 -0.77 -1.96 12.33
CA HIS A 104 -1.63 -2.97 11.74
C HIS A 104 -2.20 -3.86 12.83
N THR A 105 -3.42 -4.38 12.61
CA THR A 105 -4.04 -5.37 13.49
C THR A 105 -4.66 -6.50 12.67
N VAL A 106 -4.86 -7.65 13.31
CA VAL A 106 -5.42 -8.86 12.69
C VAL A 106 -6.89 -9.00 13.06
N LEU A 107 -7.73 -9.22 12.07
CA LEU A 107 -9.11 -9.65 12.26
C LEU A 107 -9.10 -11.16 12.56
N ILE A 108 -9.19 -11.50 13.85
CA ILE A 108 -9.02 -12.88 14.35
C ILE A 108 -10.03 -13.83 13.69
N ASP A 109 -11.28 -13.42 13.56
CA ASP A 109 -12.34 -14.24 12.98
C ASP A 109 -12.11 -14.55 11.49
N GLU A 110 -11.40 -13.68 10.79
CA GLU A 110 -11.06 -13.84 9.38
C GLU A 110 -9.73 -14.59 9.18
N CYS A 111 -8.83 -14.56 10.15
CA CYS A 111 -7.51 -15.15 10.04
C CYS A 111 -7.60 -16.70 9.91
N THR A 112 -6.99 -17.24 8.85
CA THR A 112 -6.92 -18.70 8.59
C THR A 112 -5.68 -19.38 9.17
N GLY A 113 -4.79 -18.64 9.82
CA GLY A 113 -3.57 -19.20 10.42
C GLY A 113 -2.50 -19.65 9.42
N CYS A 114 -2.49 -19.09 8.23
CA CYS A 114 -1.60 -19.50 7.12
C CYS A 114 -0.13 -19.14 7.30
N ASP A 115 0.23 -18.31 8.31
CA ASP A 115 1.58 -17.80 8.66
C ASP A 115 2.31 -16.96 7.59
N LEU A 116 1.73 -16.73 6.41
CA LEU A 116 2.36 -15.98 5.31
C LEU A 116 2.73 -14.54 5.65
N CYS A 117 2.13 -13.94 6.67
CA CYS A 117 2.42 -12.58 7.12
C CYS A 117 3.66 -12.47 8.00
N VAL A 118 4.17 -13.57 8.56
CA VAL A 118 5.29 -13.58 9.50
C VAL A 118 6.60 -13.26 8.79
N ALA A 119 6.97 -14.06 7.79
CA ALA A 119 8.25 -13.93 7.09
C ALA A 119 8.52 -12.55 6.45
N PRO A 120 7.54 -11.83 5.85
CA PRO A 120 7.80 -10.52 5.26
C PRO A 120 7.89 -9.37 6.27
N CYS A 121 7.64 -9.60 7.58
CA CYS A 121 7.72 -8.56 8.60
C CYS A 121 9.18 -8.15 8.86
N PRO A 122 9.60 -6.90 8.59
CA PRO A 122 11.00 -6.51 8.71
C PRO A 122 11.44 -6.24 10.16
N VAL A 123 10.50 -6.25 11.11
CA VAL A 123 10.74 -5.98 12.54
C VAL A 123 10.26 -7.14 13.42
N ASP A 124 9.91 -8.27 12.82
CA ASP A 124 9.49 -9.51 13.51
C ASP A 124 8.41 -9.30 14.58
N CYS A 125 7.50 -8.32 14.36
CA CYS A 125 6.45 -8.00 15.31
C CYS A 125 5.20 -8.90 15.18
N ILE A 126 5.25 -9.97 14.36
CA ILE A 126 4.12 -10.87 14.11
C ILE A 126 4.41 -12.25 14.67
N GLU A 127 3.54 -12.72 15.54
CA GLU A 127 3.61 -14.02 16.18
C GLU A 127 2.39 -14.86 15.80
N MET A 128 2.55 -16.19 15.86
CA MET A 128 1.43 -17.12 15.70
C MET A 128 1.01 -17.63 17.08
N HIS A 129 -0.22 -17.32 17.47
CA HIS A 129 -0.79 -17.73 18.74
C HIS A 129 -1.81 -18.85 18.55
N PRO A 130 -2.02 -19.72 19.53
CA PRO A 130 -3.12 -20.68 19.50
C PRO A 130 -4.46 -19.94 19.33
N LEU A 131 -5.40 -20.56 18.62
CA LEU A 131 -6.73 -20.00 18.44
C LEU A 131 -7.40 -19.71 19.79
N PRO A 132 -8.04 -18.54 19.95
CA PRO A 132 -8.82 -18.24 21.14
C PRO A 132 -9.94 -19.27 21.38
N PRO A 133 -10.29 -19.58 22.63
CA PRO A 133 -11.42 -20.44 22.95
C PRO A 133 -12.70 -19.96 22.26
N GLY A 134 -13.48 -20.90 21.72
CA GLY A 134 -14.73 -20.59 21.02
C GLY A 134 -14.57 -20.17 19.56
N THR A 135 -13.35 -20.00 19.06
CA THR A 135 -13.10 -19.73 17.64
C THR A 135 -12.98 -21.04 16.87
N LEU A 136 -13.84 -21.24 15.88
CA LEU A 136 -13.82 -22.44 15.05
C LEU A 136 -12.64 -22.38 14.05
N PRO A 137 -11.75 -23.39 14.06
CA PRO A 137 -10.62 -23.43 13.11
C PRO A 137 -11.05 -23.85 11.71
N VAL A 138 -10.33 -23.39 10.70
CA VAL A 138 -10.48 -23.89 9.32
C VAL A 138 -9.73 -25.20 9.07
N VAL A 139 -8.72 -25.51 9.90
CA VAL A 139 -7.92 -26.75 9.83
C VAL A 139 -8.75 -27.98 10.16
N GLY A 140 -8.37 -29.15 9.62
CA GLY A 140 -9.09 -30.38 9.81
C GLY A 140 -8.95 -30.98 11.21
N GLY A 141 -9.80 -31.96 11.55
CA GLY A 141 -9.70 -32.81 12.74
C GLY A 141 -10.21 -32.22 14.07
N LEU A 142 -10.76 -30.99 14.07
CA LEU A 142 -11.15 -30.28 15.29
C LEU A 142 -12.66 -30.02 15.41
N ALA A 143 -13.47 -30.37 14.48
CA ALA A 143 -14.93 -30.31 14.58
C ALA A 143 -15.46 -31.68 15.10
N LEU A 144 -16.19 -31.63 16.22
CA LEU A 144 -16.68 -32.81 16.90
C LEU A 144 -18.18 -33.08 16.68
N SER A 145 -18.91 -32.06 16.21
CA SER A 145 -20.35 -32.16 15.95
C SER A 145 -20.69 -31.81 14.49
N LEU A 146 -21.86 -32.24 14.04
CA LEU A 146 -22.38 -31.89 12.70
C LEU A 146 -22.56 -30.37 12.52
N GLU A 147 -22.89 -29.67 13.59
CA GLU A 147 -23.05 -28.23 13.60
C GLU A 147 -21.69 -27.56 13.38
N GLU A 148 -20.66 -27.96 14.12
CA GLU A 148 -19.28 -27.47 13.96
C GLU A 148 -18.73 -27.78 12.58
N HIS A 149 -19.01 -28.97 12.00
CA HIS A 149 -18.62 -29.28 10.62
C HIS A 149 -19.26 -28.32 9.62
N ARG A 150 -20.56 -28.02 9.78
CA ARG A 150 -21.26 -27.05 8.90
C ARG A 150 -20.72 -25.63 9.06
N ALA A 151 -20.51 -25.20 10.28
CA ALA A 151 -19.95 -23.87 10.57
C ALA A 151 -18.52 -23.73 10.03
N ARG A 152 -17.69 -24.78 10.16
CA ARG A 152 -16.35 -24.80 9.57
C ARG A 152 -16.38 -24.78 8.04
N ALA A 153 -17.29 -25.53 7.42
CA ALA A 153 -17.47 -25.49 5.97
C ALA A 153 -17.87 -24.09 5.49
N ALA A 154 -18.78 -23.42 6.20
CA ALA A 154 -19.15 -22.04 5.91
C ALA A 154 -17.97 -21.06 6.08
N LYS A 155 -17.15 -21.23 7.12
CA LYS A 155 -15.93 -20.41 7.34
C LYS A 155 -14.89 -20.63 6.23
N ARG A 156 -14.69 -21.88 5.79
CA ARG A 156 -13.83 -22.22 4.64
C ARG A 156 -14.33 -21.57 3.35
N ASP A 157 -15.63 -21.63 3.11
CA ASP A 157 -16.26 -21.02 1.94
C ASP A 157 -16.12 -19.49 1.95
N HIS A 158 -16.33 -18.87 3.11
CA HIS A 158 -16.09 -17.44 3.31
C HIS A 158 -14.62 -17.07 3.06
N ALA A 159 -13.65 -17.81 3.58
CA ALA A 159 -12.23 -17.59 3.33
C ALA A 159 -11.87 -17.69 1.84
N ARG A 160 -12.45 -18.68 1.12
CA ARG A 160 -12.32 -18.80 -0.35
C ARG A 160 -12.85 -17.57 -1.07
N GLN A 161 -14.06 -17.11 -0.73
CA GLN A 161 -14.65 -15.92 -1.35
C GLN A 161 -13.80 -14.67 -1.12
N ARG A 162 -13.26 -14.48 0.07
CA ARG A 162 -12.36 -13.37 0.37
C ARG A 162 -11.08 -13.44 -0.48
N PHE A 163 -10.49 -14.61 -0.62
CA PHE A 163 -9.33 -14.83 -1.47
C PHE A 163 -9.61 -14.50 -2.94
N GLU A 164 -10.74 -14.95 -3.47
CA GLU A 164 -11.15 -14.68 -4.85
C GLU A 164 -11.40 -13.17 -5.07
N GLN A 165 -12.11 -12.52 -4.13
CA GLN A 165 -12.38 -11.08 -4.18
C GLN A 165 -11.09 -10.26 -4.12
N ARG A 166 -10.14 -10.63 -3.23
CA ARG A 166 -8.83 -10.00 -3.16
C ARG A 166 -8.07 -10.12 -4.48
N ASN A 167 -7.99 -11.32 -5.03
CA ASN A 167 -7.29 -11.54 -6.29
C ASN A 167 -7.94 -10.77 -7.45
N ALA A 168 -9.26 -10.74 -7.54
CA ALA A 168 -9.98 -9.95 -8.53
C ALA A 168 -9.74 -8.45 -8.37
N ARG A 169 -9.62 -7.95 -7.13
CA ARG A 169 -9.25 -6.55 -6.85
C ARG A 169 -7.82 -6.26 -7.33
N LEU A 170 -6.86 -7.09 -6.97
CA LEU A 170 -5.45 -6.93 -7.38
C LEU A 170 -5.30 -6.95 -8.91
N GLN A 171 -6.00 -7.85 -9.59
CA GLN A 171 -6.00 -7.90 -11.05
C GLN A 171 -6.56 -6.61 -11.69
N ARG A 172 -7.68 -6.09 -11.15
CA ARG A 172 -8.24 -4.82 -11.63
C ARG A 172 -7.27 -3.65 -11.41
N GLU A 173 -6.63 -3.58 -10.25
CA GLU A 173 -5.63 -2.54 -9.95
C GLU A 173 -4.42 -2.62 -10.89
N GLU A 174 -3.96 -3.82 -11.20
CA GLU A 174 -2.86 -4.04 -12.14
C GLU A 174 -3.22 -3.62 -13.56
N GLN A 175 -4.41 -4.02 -14.03
CA GLN A 175 -4.95 -3.61 -15.33
C GLN A 175 -5.09 -2.09 -15.44
N GLN A 176 -5.57 -1.42 -14.38
CA GLN A 176 -5.67 0.04 -14.35
C GLN A 176 -4.29 0.70 -14.43
N LYS A 177 -3.32 0.24 -13.64
CA LYS A 177 -1.94 0.74 -13.68
C LYS A 177 -1.30 0.53 -15.06
N GLN A 178 -1.57 -0.60 -15.70
CA GLN A 178 -1.07 -0.88 -17.04
C GLN A 178 -1.71 0.06 -18.06
N ALA A 179 -3.04 0.24 -18.02
CA ALA A 179 -3.76 1.16 -18.90
C ALA A 179 -3.29 2.62 -18.74
N GLU A 180 -3.04 3.05 -17.50
CA GLU A 180 -2.47 4.38 -17.22
C GLU A 180 -1.05 4.54 -17.80
N ARG A 181 -0.20 3.51 -17.64
CA ARG A 181 1.15 3.52 -18.25
C ARG A 181 1.10 3.60 -19.76
N GLU A 182 0.23 2.83 -20.40
CA GLU A 182 0.02 2.85 -21.85
C GLU A 182 -0.54 4.20 -22.32
N ALA A 183 -1.53 4.76 -21.61
CA ALA A 183 -2.08 6.07 -21.93
C ALA A 183 -1.02 7.17 -21.80
N ARG A 184 -0.17 7.10 -20.76
CA ARG A 184 0.96 8.02 -20.59
C ARG A 184 1.99 7.87 -21.71
N ALA A 185 2.31 6.64 -22.09
CA ALA A 185 3.24 6.36 -23.20
C ALA A 185 2.68 6.89 -24.53
N LYS A 186 1.39 6.67 -24.81
CA LYS A 186 0.72 7.20 -26.01
C LYS A 186 0.71 8.73 -26.03
N ARG A 187 0.47 9.40 -24.91
CA ARG A 187 0.56 10.88 -24.79
C ARG A 187 1.98 11.37 -25.04
N ALA A 188 2.99 10.66 -24.51
CA ALA A 188 4.39 11.01 -24.73
C ALA A 188 4.86 10.75 -26.18
N ALA A 189 4.25 9.78 -26.88
CA ALA A 189 4.55 9.45 -28.26
C ALA A 189 3.78 10.30 -29.30
N GLN A 190 2.72 11.01 -28.89
CA GLN A 190 2.04 11.95 -29.75
C GLN A 190 2.97 13.14 -29.99
N PRO A 191 3.40 13.42 -31.25
CA PRO A 191 4.13 14.64 -31.54
C PRO A 191 3.20 15.80 -31.18
N GLU A 192 3.63 16.65 -30.24
CA GLU A 192 2.98 17.95 -30.06
C GLU A 192 2.98 18.61 -31.44
N VAL A 193 1.79 18.86 -31.98
CA VAL A 193 1.64 19.69 -33.19
C VAL A 193 2.00 21.10 -32.76
N ASN A 194 3.30 21.31 -32.63
CA ASN A 194 3.86 22.60 -32.31
C ASN A 194 4.06 23.33 -33.62
N THR A 195 3.26 24.35 -33.86
CA THR A 195 3.32 25.26 -35.03
C THR A 195 4.58 26.14 -35.03
N LEU A 196 5.55 25.85 -34.17
CA LEU A 196 6.83 26.55 -34.08
C LEU A 196 7.85 25.92 -35.03
N ASP A 197 8.68 26.78 -35.63
CA ASP A 197 9.82 26.38 -36.44
C ASP A 197 10.60 25.23 -35.76
N PRO A 198 10.89 24.12 -36.48
CA PRO A 198 11.58 22.95 -35.92
C PRO A 198 12.88 23.28 -35.20
N VAL A 199 13.56 24.34 -35.62
CA VAL A 199 14.81 24.83 -34.99
C VAL A 199 14.53 25.50 -33.64
N GLN A 200 13.46 26.28 -33.54
CA GLN A 200 13.07 26.93 -32.29
C GLN A 200 12.55 25.89 -31.28
N ALA A 201 11.76 24.92 -31.73
CA ALA A 201 11.29 23.79 -30.91
C ALA A 201 12.45 22.93 -30.37
N ALA A 202 13.49 22.69 -31.20
CA ALA A 202 14.70 21.99 -30.78
C ALA A 202 15.51 22.79 -29.74
N LEU A 203 15.65 24.10 -29.93
CA LEU A 203 16.32 25.00 -28.99
C LEU A 203 15.58 25.09 -27.63
N GLU A 204 14.26 25.17 -27.65
CA GLU A 204 13.46 25.17 -26.42
C GLU A 204 13.54 23.83 -25.68
N ARG A 205 13.54 22.70 -26.39
CA ARG A 205 13.76 21.38 -25.77
C ARG A 205 15.12 21.26 -25.10
N VAL A 206 16.19 21.73 -25.74
CA VAL A 206 17.53 21.75 -25.15
C VAL A 206 17.60 22.70 -23.95
N ARG A 207 16.95 23.87 -24.00
CA ARG A 207 16.85 24.80 -22.88
C ARG A 207 16.05 24.17 -21.72
N ALA A 208 14.90 23.58 -22.00
CA ALA A 208 14.06 22.89 -21.00
C ALA A 208 14.78 21.69 -20.37
N GLN A 209 15.56 20.92 -21.14
CA GLN A 209 16.39 19.84 -20.60
C GLN A 209 17.51 20.36 -19.69
N LYS A 210 18.19 21.45 -20.07
CA LYS A 210 19.23 22.07 -19.22
C LYS A 210 18.65 22.64 -17.92
N THR A 211 17.51 23.31 -17.96
CA THR A 211 16.85 23.82 -16.76
C THR A 211 16.37 22.67 -15.87
N ALA A 212 15.73 21.65 -16.44
CA ALA A 212 15.28 20.48 -15.68
C ALA A 212 16.44 19.70 -15.03
N SER A 213 17.61 19.60 -15.71
CA SER A 213 18.79 18.95 -15.13
C SER A 213 19.43 19.80 -14.02
N ALA A 214 19.47 21.11 -14.16
CA ALA A 214 19.95 22.03 -13.12
C ALA A 214 19.05 22.03 -11.89
N ASP A 215 17.73 22.07 -12.09
CA ASP A 215 16.75 21.98 -11.02
C ASP A 215 16.81 20.62 -10.28
N ALA A 216 17.04 19.54 -11.01
CA ALA A 216 17.22 18.22 -10.41
C ALA A 216 18.51 18.13 -9.58
N ALA A 217 19.62 18.72 -10.06
CA ALA A 217 20.88 18.77 -9.34
C ALA A 217 20.76 19.64 -8.07
N LEU A 218 20.10 20.80 -8.15
CA LEU A 218 19.84 21.66 -7.01
C LEU A 218 18.94 20.97 -5.97
N LYS A 219 17.91 20.28 -6.42
CA LYS A 219 17.01 19.52 -5.56
C LYS A 219 17.73 18.39 -4.84
N LYS A 220 18.62 17.68 -5.53
CA LYS A 220 19.46 16.64 -4.93
C LYS A 220 20.41 17.23 -3.88
N ALA A 221 21.10 18.31 -4.19
CA ALA A 221 22.02 18.95 -3.25
C ALA A 221 21.30 19.43 -1.96
N ARG A 222 20.08 19.97 -2.08
CA ARG A 222 19.25 20.34 -0.91
C ARG A 222 18.86 19.13 -0.06
N ILE A 223 18.57 17.99 -0.68
CA ILE A 223 18.29 16.73 0.02
C ILE A 223 19.55 16.24 0.74
N ASP A 224 20.72 16.28 0.10
CA ASP A 224 21.97 15.82 0.67
C ASP A 224 22.37 16.68 1.89
N VAL A 225 22.18 18.01 1.85
CA VAL A 225 22.36 18.89 3.01
C VAL A 225 21.39 18.55 4.14
N ALA A 226 20.10 18.35 3.82
CA ALA A 226 19.11 17.99 4.83
C ALA A 226 19.40 16.64 5.50
N MET A 227 19.86 15.65 4.73
CA MET A 227 20.20 14.32 5.24
C MET A 227 21.46 14.34 6.11
N SER A 228 22.54 15.00 5.66
CA SER A 228 23.78 15.11 6.45
C SER A 228 23.56 15.88 7.74
N ARG A 229 22.75 16.96 7.72
CA ARG A 229 22.33 17.69 8.91
C ARG A 229 21.54 16.82 9.88
N ALA A 230 20.60 16.02 9.37
CA ALA A 230 19.81 15.12 10.19
C ALA A 230 20.66 14.01 10.84
N GLN A 231 21.64 13.46 10.12
CA GLN A 231 22.58 12.47 10.63
C GLN A 231 23.45 13.05 11.73
N LEU A 232 24.03 14.25 11.52
CA LEU A 232 24.83 14.95 12.53
C LEU A 232 24.02 15.21 13.81
N HIS A 233 22.79 15.73 13.66
CA HIS A 233 21.89 15.96 14.79
C HIS A 233 21.49 14.69 15.54
N LYS A 234 21.26 13.61 14.82
CA LYS A 234 20.95 12.29 15.43
C LYS A 234 22.13 11.78 16.25
N SER A 235 23.34 11.88 15.73
CA SER A 235 24.55 11.44 16.43
C SER A 235 24.86 12.32 17.65
N LEU A 236 24.68 13.63 17.54
CA LEU A 236 24.82 14.57 18.67
C LEU A 236 23.84 14.26 19.83
N LYS A 237 22.62 13.81 19.51
CA LYS A 237 21.64 13.40 20.52
C LYS A 237 21.89 12.02 21.12
N ALA A 238 22.47 11.11 20.32
CA ALA A 238 22.71 9.73 20.74
C ALA A 238 23.99 9.57 21.58
N PHE A 239 24.95 10.46 21.41
CA PHE A 239 26.24 10.38 22.13
C PHE A 239 26.16 11.08 23.48
N GLY A 240 26.80 10.47 24.48
CA GLY A 240 26.86 11.02 25.84
C GLY A 240 27.74 12.29 25.95
N HIS A 241 27.60 13.00 27.04
CA HIS A 241 28.48 14.14 27.36
C HIS A 241 29.36 13.82 28.59
N PRO A 242 30.68 13.80 28.39
CA PRO A 242 31.47 14.01 27.17
C PRO A 242 31.46 12.77 26.24
N PRO A 243 31.54 12.95 24.89
CA PRO A 243 31.60 11.86 23.95
C PRO A 243 32.93 11.09 24.07
N THR A 244 32.92 9.78 23.78
CA THR A 244 34.15 8.97 23.71
C THR A 244 35.00 9.38 22.50
N PHE A 245 36.26 8.98 22.49
CA PHE A 245 37.20 9.31 21.40
C PHE A 245 36.70 8.84 20.02
N ASP A 246 36.12 7.62 19.95
CA ASP A 246 35.55 7.10 18.70
C ASP A 246 34.29 7.89 18.26
N GLN A 247 33.43 8.27 19.21
CA GLN A 247 32.27 9.10 18.95
C GLN A 247 32.68 10.51 18.48
N GLN A 248 33.76 11.06 19.03
CA GLN A 248 34.27 12.35 18.63
C GLN A 248 34.82 12.32 17.19
N SER A 249 35.54 11.24 16.84
CA SER A 249 36.02 10.99 15.48
C SER A 249 34.85 10.89 14.48
N GLN A 250 33.79 10.19 14.85
CA GLN A 250 32.58 10.07 14.04
C GLN A 250 31.86 11.42 13.84
N LEU A 251 31.77 12.24 14.87
CA LEU A 251 31.19 13.58 14.78
C LEU A 251 31.98 14.50 13.82
N ILE A 252 33.30 14.43 13.85
CA ILE A 252 34.16 15.19 12.93
C ILE A 252 33.88 14.79 11.47
N VAL A 253 33.78 13.49 11.18
CA VAL A 253 33.47 13.00 9.83
C VAL A 253 32.09 13.48 9.37
N LEU A 254 31.07 13.39 10.22
CA LEU A 254 29.72 13.84 9.90
C LEU A 254 29.63 15.35 9.71
N GLN A 255 30.41 16.12 10.48
CA GLN A 255 30.52 17.57 10.31
C GLN A 255 31.17 17.93 8.98
N GLN A 256 32.26 17.26 8.61
CA GLN A 256 32.91 17.45 7.30
C GLN A 256 31.97 17.09 6.15
N GLN A 257 31.18 16.02 6.26
CA GLN A 257 30.18 15.65 5.25
C GLN A 257 29.09 16.73 5.11
N PHE A 258 28.63 17.29 6.22
CA PHE A 258 27.65 18.37 6.21
C PHE A 258 28.20 19.64 5.56
N GLU A 259 29.42 20.07 5.95
CA GLU A 259 30.09 21.24 5.36
C GLU A 259 30.35 21.04 3.84
N ALA A 260 30.76 19.86 3.42
CA ALA A 260 30.94 19.53 2.00
C ALA A 260 29.63 19.60 1.21
N ALA A 261 28.52 19.12 1.80
CA ALA A 261 27.22 19.22 1.18
C ALA A 261 26.71 20.67 1.07
N GLU A 262 26.94 21.50 2.09
CA GLU A 262 26.62 22.94 2.05
C GLU A 262 27.43 23.67 0.99
N GLN A 263 28.72 23.40 0.88
CA GLN A 263 29.58 23.99 -0.16
C GLN A 263 29.14 23.58 -1.56
N ALA A 264 28.75 22.30 -1.76
CA ALA A 264 28.23 21.83 -3.03
C ALA A 264 26.91 22.51 -3.40
N LEU A 265 26.01 22.74 -2.44
CA LEU A 265 24.77 23.47 -2.65
C LEU A 265 25.05 24.94 -3.01
N ALA A 266 25.89 25.62 -2.24
CA ALA A 266 26.26 27.02 -2.48
C ALA A 266 26.89 27.23 -3.86
N LYS A 267 27.73 26.29 -4.32
CA LYS A 267 28.31 26.30 -5.66
C LYS A 267 27.24 26.16 -6.75
N LEU A 268 26.29 25.25 -6.61
CA LEU A 268 25.19 25.09 -7.56
C LEU A 268 24.24 26.29 -7.57
N GLU A 269 24.02 26.95 -6.43
CA GLU A 269 23.23 28.17 -6.33
C GLU A 269 23.94 29.38 -6.96
N SER A 270 25.29 29.45 -6.89
CA SER A 270 26.08 30.48 -7.54
C SER A 270 26.27 30.31 -9.05
N ASP A 271 26.36 29.05 -9.48
CA ASP A 271 26.52 28.67 -10.90
C ASP A 271 25.18 28.69 -11.67
N THR A 272 24.06 28.79 -10.98
CA THR A 272 22.76 29.01 -11.62
C THR A 272 22.72 30.44 -12.11
N PRO A 273 22.81 30.71 -13.45
CA PRO A 273 22.67 32.09 -13.94
C PRO A 273 21.35 32.63 -13.39
N ALA A 274 21.39 33.82 -12.83
CA ALA A 274 20.20 34.49 -12.35
C ALA A 274 19.12 34.31 -13.43
N THR A 275 18.14 33.50 -13.16
CA THR A 275 16.98 33.35 -14.03
C THR A 275 16.49 34.79 -14.24
N PRO A 276 16.34 35.27 -15.48
CA PRO A 276 15.68 36.53 -15.69
C PRO A 276 14.40 36.42 -14.89
N ALA A 277 14.21 37.31 -13.94
CA ALA A 277 13.17 37.29 -12.93
C ALA A 277 11.95 36.60 -13.55
N VAL A 278 11.58 35.43 -13.00
CA VAL A 278 10.26 34.86 -13.27
C VAL A 278 9.38 36.08 -13.12
N THR A 279 8.81 36.50 -14.25
CA THR A 279 7.79 37.55 -14.24
C THR A 279 6.92 37.16 -13.06
N VAL A 280 7.04 37.94 -12.01
CA VAL A 280 6.21 37.81 -10.82
C VAL A 280 4.84 37.52 -11.38
N ALA A 281 4.30 36.31 -11.13
CA ALA A 281 2.94 35.98 -11.47
C ALA A 281 2.19 37.24 -11.09
N THR A 282 1.70 37.97 -12.10
CA THR A 282 1.19 39.32 -11.90
C THR A 282 0.29 39.24 -10.69
N ALA A 283 0.26 40.26 -9.83
CA ALA A 283 -0.55 40.26 -8.61
C ALA A 283 -1.97 39.71 -8.88
N SER A 284 -2.46 39.91 -10.08
CA SER A 284 -3.64 39.32 -10.71
C SER A 284 -3.75 37.76 -10.63
N ASP A 285 -2.67 37.01 -10.90
CA ASP A 285 -2.75 35.53 -10.90
C ASP A 285 -2.81 34.92 -9.49
N ALA A 286 -2.11 35.56 -8.55
CA ALA A 286 -2.17 35.16 -7.13
C ALA A 286 -3.54 35.50 -6.53
N ASP A 287 -4.09 36.66 -6.89
CA ASP A 287 -5.40 37.11 -6.43
C ASP A 287 -6.54 36.29 -7.06
N LEU A 288 -6.45 35.92 -8.34
CA LEU A 288 -7.37 35.02 -9.00
C LEU A 288 -7.35 33.61 -8.34
N LYS A 289 -6.17 33.13 -7.95
CA LYS A 289 -6.04 31.85 -7.23
C LYS A 289 -6.66 31.90 -5.84
N ARG A 290 -6.47 32.98 -5.11
CA ARG A 290 -7.10 33.22 -3.80
C ARG A 290 -8.63 33.32 -3.93
N ALA A 291 -9.13 34.06 -4.91
CA ALA A 291 -10.55 34.18 -5.17
C ALA A 291 -11.22 32.81 -5.51
N LYS A 292 -10.56 31.96 -6.32
CA LYS A 292 -11.04 30.60 -6.61
C LYS A 292 -11.08 29.72 -5.36
N ILE A 293 -10.11 29.82 -4.47
CA ILE A 293 -10.10 29.09 -3.18
C ILE A 293 -11.25 29.56 -2.30
N GLN A 294 -11.53 30.87 -2.23
CA GLN A 294 -12.67 31.40 -1.47
C GLN A 294 -14.01 30.88 -1.98
N VAL A 295 -14.24 30.82 -3.28
CA VAL A 295 -15.45 30.21 -3.87
C VAL A 295 -15.59 28.75 -3.44
N ALA A 296 -14.51 27.97 -3.48
CA ALA A 296 -14.56 26.57 -3.06
C ALA A 296 -14.92 26.42 -1.58
N MET A 297 -14.37 27.26 -0.70
CA MET A 297 -14.69 27.27 0.72
C MET A 297 -16.15 27.63 0.97
N ARG A 298 -16.66 28.69 0.34
CA ARG A 298 -18.07 29.13 0.50
C ARG A 298 -19.07 28.08 -0.01
N ARG A 299 -18.74 27.36 -1.09
CA ARG A 299 -19.55 26.21 -1.56
C ARG A 299 -19.59 25.07 -0.55
N ALA A 300 -18.47 24.78 0.09
CA ALA A 300 -18.41 23.75 1.13
C ALA A 300 -19.21 24.13 2.38
N GLU A 301 -19.11 25.40 2.81
CA GLU A 301 -19.88 25.94 3.94
C GLU A 301 -21.40 25.90 3.66
N LEU A 302 -21.83 26.32 2.47
CA LEU A 302 -23.24 26.28 2.05
C LEU A 302 -23.76 24.84 2.05
N LYS A 303 -23.01 23.91 1.46
CA LYS A 303 -23.39 22.50 1.44
C LYS A 303 -23.50 21.92 2.85
N LYS A 304 -22.57 22.27 3.76
CA LYS A 304 -22.61 21.85 5.17
C LYS A 304 -23.83 22.42 5.88
N ALA A 305 -24.17 23.68 5.66
CA ALA A 305 -25.37 24.31 6.25
C ALA A 305 -26.67 23.70 5.73
N GLN A 306 -26.74 23.36 4.45
CA GLN A 306 -27.89 22.66 3.84
C GLN A 306 -28.08 21.26 4.39
N THR A 307 -26.97 20.51 4.62
CA THR A 307 -27.04 19.16 5.20
C THR A 307 -27.32 19.15 6.71
N ALA A 308 -27.04 20.25 7.41
CA ALA A 308 -27.28 20.42 8.83
C ALA A 308 -28.67 21.05 9.16
N GLU A 309 -29.55 21.20 8.16
CA GLU A 309 -30.85 21.85 8.31
C GLU A 309 -30.80 23.23 9.01
N ALA A 310 -29.76 24.02 8.66
CA ALA A 310 -29.59 25.36 9.22
C ALA A 310 -30.76 26.28 8.90
N LEU A 311 -30.95 27.33 9.71
CA LEU A 311 -32.04 28.29 9.55
C LEU A 311 -32.01 28.93 8.16
N PRO A 312 -33.18 29.15 7.53
CA PRO A 312 -33.30 29.74 6.16
C PRO A 312 -32.50 31.04 5.99
N GLU A 313 -32.45 31.88 7.02
CA GLU A 313 -31.69 33.12 7.02
C GLU A 313 -30.16 32.90 6.93
N GLN A 314 -29.65 31.83 7.57
CA GLN A 314 -28.25 31.49 7.51
C GLN A 314 -27.85 30.94 6.13
N ILE A 315 -28.72 30.14 5.52
CA ILE A 315 -28.52 29.62 4.16
C ILE A 315 -28.52 30.79 3.17
N ALA A 316 -29.48 31.72 3.25
CA ALA A 316 -29.53 32.90 2.39
C ALA A 316 -28.25 33.79 2.51
N ALA A 317 -27.73 33.96 3.73
CA ALA A 317 -26.50 34.72 3.95
C ALA A 317 -25.27 34.03 3.30
N LEU A 318 -25.19 32.69 3.39
CA LEU A 318 -24.09 31.92 2.76
C LEU A 318 -24.23 31.91 1.22
N GLU A 319 -25.42 31.89 0.67
CA GLU A 319 -25.62 32.03 -0.77
C GLU A 319 -25.23 33.41 -1.28
N GLN A 320 -25.51 34.47 -0.50
CA GLN A 320 -25.05 35.81 -0.83
C GLN A 320 -23.52 35.89 -0.81
N ALA A 321 -22.86 35.35 0.23
CA ALA A 321 -21.41 35.32 0.34
C ALA A 321 -20.76 34.50 -0.81
N LEU A 322 -21.42 33.45 -1.29
CA LEU A 322 -20.96 32.68 -2.46
C LEU A 322 -21.04 33.52 -3.74
N ARG A 323 -22.16 34.21 -3.99
CA ARG A 323 -22.33 35.10 -5.14
C ARG A 323 -21.31 36.23 -5.16
N ASP A 324 -20.96 36.76 -3.99
CA ASP A 324 -19.93 37.82 -3.87
C ASP A 324 -18.52 37.28 -4.20
N ALA A 325 -18.18 36.09 -3.72
CA ALA A 325 -16.93 35.43 -4.05
C ALA A 325 -16.82 35.07 -5.55
N GLU A 326 -17.90 34.62 -6.18
CA GLU A 326 -17.97 34.35 -7.63
C GLU A 326 -17.78 35.62 -8.46
N ARG A 327 -18.37 36.77 -8.04
CA ARG A 327 -18.12 38.07 -8.67
C ARG A 327 -16.66 38.50 -8.59
N GLN A 328 -15.97 38.25 -7.46
CA GLN A 328 -14.53 38.53 -7.33
C GLN A 328 -13.71 37.68 -8.32
N VAL A 329 -14.02 36.42 -8.51
CA VAL A 329 -13.34 35.59 -9.52
C VAL A 329 -13.54 36.17 -10.92
N GLN A 330 -14.76 36.60 -11.25
CA GLN A 330 -15.04 37.20 -12.56
C GLN A 330 -14.30 38.54 -12.76
N ALA A 331 -14.20 39.38 -11.72
CA ALA A 331 -13.47 40.65 -11.77
C ALA A 331 -11.95 40.44 -12.00
N HIS A 332 -11.37 39.37 -11.44
CA HIS A 332 -9.95 39.01 -11.65
C HIS A 332 -9.71 38.18 -12.92
N ALA A 333 -10.75 37.65 -13.56
CA ALA A 333 -10.66 36.87 -14.80
C ALA A 333 -10.94 37.70 -16.06
N ALA A 334 -11.38 38.95 -15.91
CA ALA A 334 -11.53 39.87 -17.04
C ALA A 334 -10.15 40.34 -17.53
N PRO A 335 -9.93 40.39 -18.88
CA PRO A 335 -8.64 40.70 -19.46
C PRO A 335 -8.21 42.15 -19.24
#